data_d4fcd7b906b14a1f6ebb97e959b06290
#
_entry.id   d4fcd7b906b14a1f6ebb97e959b06290
#
_cell.length_a   1.000
_cell.length_b   1.000
_cell.length_c   1.000
_cell.angle_alpha   90.00
_cell.angle_beta   90.00
_cell.angle_gamma   90.00
#
_symmetry.space_group_name_H-M   'P 1'
#
loop_
_entity.id
_entity.type
_entity.pdbx_description
1 polymer ?
#
loop_
_entity_poly.entity_id
_entity_poly.type
_entity_poly.pdbx_seq_one_letter_code
_entity_poly.pdbx_strand_id
1 'polypeptide(L)'
;EYFYNRGKGLLDEADALCRETIRLGQDDESTLRIGYLRCYSGQELYQAVAEFSRLYPEVSIHIVNGTHEELYDLLRFGGVDVILSDQRRAFSEEYVNFQLLSCGCYAELSVQNPLSAEQSVQLEELKRLPCILISSREQQNVEQDYYKNTLGFGGSFLFAENLEEGRLMVVGGRGFLPIESIGTLPPVGASIRRLPVCRGDRQIFRNYCLFWNKEHGNYYIEEFAGLLKKLIRRE
;
A
#
# COMPACT_ATOMS: atom_id res chain seq x y z
N GLU A 1 -31.36 -0.96 0.88
CA GLU A 1 -30.02 -0.55 0.40
C GLU A 1 -29.68 0.89 0.84
N TYR A 2 -30.52 1.89 0.53
CA TYR A 2 -30.28 3.29 0.95
C TYR A 2 -30.17 3.47 2.47
N PHE A 3 -31.08 2.86 3.25
CA PHE A 3 -31.07 2.92 4.72
C PHE A 3 -29.83 2.25 5.32
N TYR A 4 -29.40 1.11 4.76
CA TYR A 4 -28.20 0.39 5.18
C TYR A 4 -26.94 1.24 4.96
N ASN A 5 -26.78 1.81 3.76
CA ASN A 5 -25.62 2.65 3.43
C ASN A 5 -25.58 3.93 4.28
N ARG A 6 -26.74 4.53 4.54
CA ARG A 6 -26.83 5.73 5.39
C ARG A 6 -26.57 5.40 6.86
N GLY A 7 -27.09 4.27 7.34
CA GLY A 7 -26.85 3.77 8.71
C GLY A 7 -25.37 3.41 8.94
N LYS A 8 -24.73 2.80 7.97
CA LYS A 8 -23.28 2.51 8.01
C LYS A 8 -22.48 3.82 8.13
N GLY A 9 -22.80 4.82 7.30
CA GLY A 9 -22.11 6.12 7.37
C GLY A 9 -22.27 6.81 8.73
N LEU A 10 -23.44 6.73 9.36
CA LEU A 10 -23.65 7.29 10.70
C LEU A 10 -22.89 6.53 11.80
N LEU A 11 -22.77 5.22 11.67
CA LEU A 11 -21.95 4.41 12.59
C LEU A 11 -20.46 4.74 12.43
N ASP A 12 -19.98 4.86 11.20
CA ASP A 12 -18.61 5.24 10.91
C ASP A 12 -18.28 6.66 11.44
N GLU A 13 -19.21 7.60 11.33
CA GLU A 13 -19.11 8.97 11.91
C GLU A 13 -19.12 8.94 13.45
N ALA A 14 -19.97 8.12 14.07
CA ALA A 14 -20.01 7.98 15.53
C ALA A 14 -18.73 7.34 16.07
N ASP A 15 -18.22 6.31 15.41
CA ASP A 15 -16.95 5.67 15.77
C ASP A 15 -15.75 6.63 15.58
N ALA A 16 -15.79 7.49 14.57
CA ALA A 16 -14.82 8.54 14.35
C ALA A 16 -14.85 9.56 15.50
N LEU A 17 -16.02 10.05 15.87
CA LEU A 17 -16.20 10.99 16.98
C LEU A 17 -15.71 10.40 18.31
N CYS A 18 -16.01 9.12 18.58
CA CYS A 18 -15.51 8.44 19.77
C CYS A 18 -13.99 8.36 19.78
N ARG A 19 -13.36 7.97 18.65
CA ARG A 19 -11.89 7.92 18.53
C ARG A 19 -11.25 9.30 18.71
N GLU A 20 -11.82 10.33 18.09
CA GLU A 20 -11.34 11.71 18.23
C GLU A 20 -11.48 12.23 19.66
N THR A 21 -12.58 11.92 20.34
CA THR A 21 -12.79 12.28 21.76
C THR A 21 -11.79 11.60 22.67
N ILE A 22 -11.52 10.31 22.45
CA ILE A 22 -10.48 9.57 23.18
C ILE A 22 -9.09 10.19 22.92
N ARG A 23 -8.81 10.58 21.67
CA ARG A 23 -7.55 11.22 21.29
C ARG A 23 -7.37 12.60 21.95
N LEU A 24 -8.43 13.42 22.03
CA LEU A 24 -8.41 14.73 22.69
C LEU A 24 -8.34 14.62 24.23
N GLY A 25 -8.78 13.50 24.78
CA GLY A 25 -8.73 13.22 26.23
C GLY A 25 -7.41 12.59 26.70
N GLN A 26 -6.63 12.07 25.78
CA GLN A 26 -5.27 11.59 26.03
C GLN A 26 -4.31 12.64 25.48
N ASP A 27 -3.54 13.29 26.34
CA ASP A 27 -2.37 14.13 25.99
C ASP A 27 -1.29 13.23 25.33
N ASP A 28 -1.60 12.68 24.14
CA ASP A 28 -0.81 11.62 23.51
C ASP A 28 0.08 12.23 22.40
N GLU A 29 0.82 13.31 22.75
CA GLU A 29 1.93 13.82 21.92
C GLU A 29 3.03 12.77 21.71
N SER A 30 2.95 11.66 22.45
CA SER A 30 3.95 10.59 22.46
C SER A 30 3.59 9.37 21.60
N THR A 31 2.61 9.46 20.71
CA THR A 31 2.23 8.34 19.84
C THR A 31 2.25 8.73 18.37
N LEU A 32 2.90 7.90 17.53
CA LEU A 32 2.88 8.00 16.07
C LEU A 32 2.18 6.76 15.48
N ARG A 33 1.04 6.97 14.81
CA ARG A 33 0.26 5.91 14.18
C ARG A 33 0.50 5.91 12.68
N ILE A 34 1.07 4.81 12.16
CA ILE A 34 1.49 4.68 10.77
C ILE A 34 0.64 3.62 10.07
N GLY A 35 -0.03 4.00 8.99
CA GLY A 35 -0.69 3.07 8.09
C GLY A 35 0.18 2.78 6.86
N TYR A 36 0.19 1.55 6.36
CA TYR A 36 0.90 1.21 5.14
C TYR A 36 0.13 0.20 4.28
N LEU A 37 0.37 0.22 2.96
CA LEU A 37 -0.29 -0.71 2.04
C LEU A 37 0.06 -2.16 2.38
N ARG A 38 -0.95 -3.01 2.47
CA ARG A 38 -0.84 -4.45 2.74
C ARG A 38 0.03 -5.20 1.73
N CYS A 39 0.10 -4.69 0.50
CA CYS A 39 0.96 -5.21 -0.56
C CYS A 39 2.41 -4.66 -0.51
N TYR A 40 2.74 -3.77 0.45
CA TYR A 40 4.10 -3.24 0.58
C TYR A 40 5.10 -4.35 0.88
N SER A 41 6.18 -4.41 0.10
CA SER A 41 7.22 -5.44 0.21
C SER A 41 8.63 -4.91 0.42
N GLY A 42 8.82 -3.58 0.55
CA GLY A 42 10.11 -2.94 0.79
C GLY A 42 10.61 -3.12 2.23
N GLN A 43 11.88 -2.84 2.45
CA GLN A 43 12.53 -2.93 3.77
C GLN A 43 12.70 -1.57 4.45
N GLU A 44 12.60 -0.47 3.71
CA GLU A 44 12.89 0.89 4.17
C GLU A 44 11.93 1.33 5.27
N LEU A 45 10.68 0.86 5.24
CA LEU A 45 9.72 1.12 6.32
C LEU A 45 10.19 0.53 7.65
N TYR A 46 10.69 -0.72 7.64
CA TYR A 46 11.23 -1.35 8.86
C TYR A 46 12.45 -0.59 9.39
N GLN A 47 13.33 -0.15 8.49
CA GLN A 47 14.51 0.64 8.84
C GLN A 47 14.11 2.03 9.38
N ALA A 48 13.12 2.69 8.76
CA ALA A 48 12.61 3.97 9.23
C ALA A 48 12.01 3.87 10.62
N VAL A 49 11.19 2.84 10.88
CA VAL A 49 10.63 2.57 12.21
C VAL A 49 11.73 2.34 13.25
N ALA A 50 12.72 1.50 12.93
CA ALA A 50 13.83 1.22 13.85
C ALA A 50 14.67 2.45 14.15
N GLU A 51 15.00 3.27 13.12
CA GLU A 51 15.77 4.49 13.30
C GLU A 51 14.96 5.56 14.06
N PHE A 52 13.67 5.70 13.76
CA PHE A 52 12.79 6.63 14.46
C PHE A 52 12.67 6.27 15.95
N SER A 53 12.41 5.00 16.28
CA SER A 53 12.33 4.55 17.68
C SER A 53 13.64 4.77 18.46
N ARG A 54 14.79 4.71 17.78
CA ARG A 54 16.08 5.02 18.38
C ARG A 54 16.28 6.51 18.65
N LEU A 55 15.78 7.38 17.76
CA LEU A 55 15.89 8.83 17.87
C LEU A 55 14.88 9.44 18.85
N TYR A 56 13.70 8.85 18.93
CA TYR A 56 12.56 9.32 19.71
C TYR A 56 12.01 8.18 20.62
N PRO A 57 12.79 7.74 21.62
CA PRO A 57 12.41 6.60 22.47
C PRO A 57 11.16 6.86 23.32
N GLU A 58 10.79 8.14 23.52
CA GLU A 58 9.58 8.56 24.21
C GLU A 58 8.32 8.39 23.36
N VAL A 59 8.45 8.21 22.03
CA VAL A 59 7.31 8.11 21.11
C VAL A 59 6.94 6.65 20.86
N SER A 60 5.74 6.29 21.22
CA SER A 60 5.16 4.97 20.90
C SER A 60 4.75 4.90 19.43
N ILE A 61 5.18 3.85 18.72
CA ILE A 61 4.80 3.64 17.31
C ILE A 61 3.72 2.57 17.23
N HIS A 62 2.59 2.90 16.59
CA HIS A 62 1.54 1.95 16.23
C HIS A 62 1.49 1.79 14.72
N ILE A 63 1.50 0.54 14.25
CA ILE A 63 1.56 0.22 12.82
C ILE A 63 0.35 -0.62 12.44
N VAL A 64 -0.35 -0.19 11.38
CA VAL A 64 -1.45 -0.94 10.79
C VAL A 64 -1.25 -1.08 9.28
N ASN A 65 -1.78 -2.14 8.70
CA ASN A 65 -1.80 -2.29 7.25
C ASN A 65 -3.24 -2.33 6.72
N GLY A 66 -3.40 -1.95 5.47
CA GLY A 66 -4.70 -1.94 4.82
C GLY A 66 -4.58 -1.83 3.30
N THR A 67 -5.71 -1.89 2.63
CA THR A 67 -5.84 -1.47 1.23
C THR A 67 -5.80 0.06 1.15
N HIS A 68 -5.78 0.58 -0.08
CA HIS A 68 -5.77 2.04 -0.29
C HIS A 68 -6.95 2.74 0.39
N GLU A 69 -8.17 2.24 0.20
CA GLU A 69 -9.37 2.87 0.77
C GLU A 69 -9.43 2.70 2.29
N GLU A 70 -9.10 1.52 2.82
CA GLU A 70 -9.03 1.29 4.28
C GLU A 70 -8.06 2.26 4.96
N LEU A 71 -6.91 2.53 4.34
CA LEU A 71 -5.93 3.47 4.89
C LEU A 71 -6.41 4.92 4.85
N TYR A 72 -7.09 5.32 3.76
CA TYR A 72 -7.66 6.67 3.68
C TYR A 72 -8.81 6.87 4.67
N ASP A 73 -9.64 5.86 4.90
CA ASP A 73 -10.67 5.90 5.94
C ASP A 73 -10.03 6.03 7.33
N LEU A 74 -8.99 5.25 7.62
CA LEU A 74 -8.25 5.37 8.88
C LEU A 74 -7.63 6.76 9.05
N LEU A 75 -7.06 7.34 7.99
CA LEU A 75 -6.48 8.68 8.03
C LEU A 75 -7.58 9.74 8.24
N ARG A 76 -8.66 9.65 7.51
CA ARG A 76 -9.80 10.57 7.60
C ARG A 76 -10.45 10.58 8.98
N PHE A 77 -10.56 9.42 9.61
CA PHE A 77 -11.24 9.26 10.89
C PHE A 77 -10.27 9.20 12.09
N GLY A 78 -9.01 9.61 11.92
CA GLY A 78 -8.05 9.70 13.01
C GLY A 78 -7.56 8.37 13.59
N GLY A 79 -7.75 7.26 12.87
CA GLY A 79 -7.21 5.96 13.25
C GLY A 79 -5.71 5.83 13.02
N VAL A 80 -5.16 6.63 12.11
CA VAL A 80 -3.72 6.79 11.85
C VAL A 80 -3.37 8.26 11.63
N ASP A 81 -2.11 8.61 11.85
CA ASP A 81 -1.59 9.96 11.69
C ASP A 81 -0.97 10.17 10.29
N VAL A 82 -0.37 9.13 9.74
CA VAL A 82 0.27 9.14 8.43
C VAL A 82 0.07 7.81 7.71
N ILE A 83 -0.13 7.85 6.40
CA ILE A 83 -0.22 6.63 5.58
C ILE A 83 0.84 6.61 4.47
N LEU A 84 1.44 5.43 4.25
CA LEU A 84 2.25 5.10 3.09
C LEU A 84 1.37 4.41 2.06
N SER A 85 1.06 5.10 0.96
CA SER A 85 0.15 4.59 -0.06
C SER A 85 0.55 5.04 -1.45
N ASP A 86 -0.01 4.38 -2.46
CA ASP A 86 0.12 4.78 -3.84
C ASP A 86 -0.83 5.93 -4.19
N GLN A 87 -0.43 6.76 -5.12
CA GLN A 87 -1.27 7.82 -5.65
C GLN A 87 -2.28 7.24 -6.64
N ARG A 88 -3.54 7.14 -6.24
CA ARG A 88 -4.64 6.67 -7.10
C ARG A 88 -5.50 7.79 -7.67
N ARG A 89 -5.47 8.97 -7.04
CA ARG A 89 -6.30 10.14 -7.35
C ARG A 89 -5.44 11.39 -7.47
N ALA A 90 -6.03 12.48 -7.94
CA ALA A 90 -5.43 13.81 -7.82
C ALA A 90 -5.16 14.14 -6.35
N PHE A 91 -4.10 14.90 -6.10
CA PHE A 91 -3.77 15.32 -4.74
C PHE A 91 -4.88 16.20 -4.16
N SER A 92 -5.28 15.90 -2.92
CA SER A 92 -6.23 16.71 -2.16
C SER A 92 -5.52 17.89 -1.49
N GLU A 93 -6.21 19.01 -1.37
CA GLU A 93 -5.72 20.17 -0.62
C GLU A 93 -5.84 19.99 0.91
N GLU A 94 -6.63 19.04 1.38
CA GLU A 94 -6.80 18.72 2.81
C GLU A 94 -5.60 17.98 3.40
N TYR A 95 -4.84 17.25 2.54
CA TYR A 95 -3.71 16.44 2.97
C TYR A 95 -2.37 17.04 2.51
N VAL A 96 -1.34 16.82 3.29
CA VAL A 96 0.03 16.91 2.81
C VAL A 96 0.27 15.69 1.94
N ASN A 97 0.73 15.92 0.71
CA ASN A 97 1.01 14.88 -0.29
C ASN A 97 2.53 14.79 -0.47
N PHE A 98 3.20 14.10 0.46
CA PHE A 98 4.65 14.03 0.49
C PHE A 98 5.15 12.92 -0.44
N GLN A 99 5.49 13.28 -1.67
CA GLN A 99 5.96 12.33 -2.66
C GLN A 99 7.32 11.72 -2.27
N LEU A 100 7.36 10.40 -2.20
CA LEU A 100 8.57 9.62 -1.91
C LEU A 100 9.33 9.30 -3.19
N LEU A 101 8.71 8.52 -4.08
CA LEU A 101 9.32 8.07 -5.33
C LEU A 101 8.26 7.71 -6.37
N SER A 102 8.72 7.55 -7.61
CA SER A 102 7.99 6.85 -8.67
C SER A 102 8.67 5.50 -8.87
N CYS A 103 7.94 4.40 -8.72
CA CYS A 103 8.48 3.06 -8.74
C CYS A 103 7.87 2.21 -9.86
N GLY A 104 8.67 1.29 -10.41
CA GLY A 104 8.24 0.37 -11.46
C GLY A 104 7.30 -0.70 -10.94
N CYS A 105 6.31 -1.06 -11.76
CA CYS A 105 5.47 -2.23 -11.53
C CYS A 105 6.17 -3.50 -12.02
N TYR A 106 6.07 -4.57 -11.23
CA TYR A 106 6.59 -5.89 -11.54
C TYR A 106 5.47 -6.93 -11.40
N ALA A 107 5.60 -8.03 -12.12
CA ALA A 107 4.82 -9.24 -11.93
C ALA A 107 5.69 -10.31 -11.28
N GLU A 108 5.29 -10.83 -10.14
CA GLU A 108 5.84 -12.06 -9.57
C GLU A 108 5.15 -13.25 -10.23
N LEU A 109 5.94 -14.10 -10.89
CA LEU A 109 5.50 -15.30 -11.63
C LEU A 109 6.20 -16.54 -11.11
N SER A 110 5.52 -17.68 -11.13
CA SER A 110 6.19 -18.96 -10.91
C SER A 110 7.28 -19.19 -11.98
N VAL A 111 8.45 -19.70 -11.58
CA VAL A 111 9.51 -20.10 -12.55
C VAL A 111 9.05 -21.17 -13.53
N GLN A 112 7.96 -21.88 -13.24
CA GLN A 112 7.34 -22.86 -14.15
C GLN A 112 6.45 -22.20 -15.23
N ASN A 113 6.11 -20.93 -15.07
CA ASN A 113 5.33 -20.20 -16.08
C ASN A 113 6.25 -19.85 -17.26
N PRO A 114 5.87 -20.11 -18.53
CA PRO A 114 6.70 -19.79 -19.68
C PRO A 114 7.14 -18.35 -19.76
N LEU A 115 6.31 -17.38 -19.34
CA LEU A 115 6.65 -15.96 -19.30
C LEU A 115 7.83 -15.65 -18.36
N SER A 116 8.12 -16.52 -17.39
CA SER A 116 9.23 -16.34 -16.47
C SER A 116 10.62 -16.37 -17.16
N ALA A 117 10.71 -16.91 -18.37
CA ALA A 117 11.93 -16.94 -19.15
C ALA A 117 12.28 -15.57 -19.78
N GLU A 118 11.31 -14.67 -19.87
CA GLU A 118 11.46 -13.35 -20.48
C GLU A 118 12.22 -12.37 -19.55
N GLN A 119 12.65 -11.23 -20.11
CA GLN A 119 13.28 -10.14 -19.33
C GLN A 119 12.25 -9.14 -18.80
N SER A 120 11.11 -9.04 -19.47
CA SER A 120 9.97 -8.23 -19.09
C SER A 120 8.70 -8.88 -19.61
N VAL A 121 7.54 -8.48 -19.09
CA VAL A 121 6.26 -9.02 -19.51
C VAL A 121 5.33 -7.89 -19.94
N GLN A 122 4.63 -8.10 -21.06
CA GLN A 122 3.65 -7.14 -21.53
C GLN A 122 2.34 -7.28 -20.74
N LEU A 123 1.73 -6.15 -20.43
CA LEU A 123 0.43 -6.11 -19.76
C LEU A 123 -0.64 -6.97 -20.49
N GLU A 124 -0.59 -6.99 -21.82
CA GLU A 124 -1.50 -7.79 -22.65
C GLU A 124 -1.30 -9.30 -22.49
N GLU A 125 -0.08 -9.75 -22.24
CA GLU A 125 0.22 -11.16 -21.97
C GLU A 125 -0.32 -11.59 -20.62
N LEU A 126 -0.19 -10.70 -19.61
CA LEU A 126 -0.71 -10.92 -18.26
C LEU A 126 -2.25 -11.05 -18.21
N LYS A 127 -2.97 -10.47 -19.16
CA LYS A 127 -4.45 -10.62 -19.25
C LYS A 127 -4.92 -12.07 -19.43
N ARG A 128 -4.03 -12.96 -19.83
CA ARG A 128 -4.33 -14.41 -20.01
C ARG A 128 -4.17 -15.19 -18.70
N LEU A 129 -3.60 -14.58 -17.69
CA LEU A 129 -3.36 -15.18 -16.38
C LEU A 129 -4.27 -14.55 -15.32
N PRO A 130 -4.70 -15.30 -14.30
CA PRO A 130 -5.34 -14.70 -13.14
C PRO A 130 -4.40 -13.72 -12.44
N CYS A 131 -4.91 -12.52 -12.10
CA CYS A 131 -4.21 -11.52 -11.32
C CYS A 131 -4.53 -11.74 -9.82
N ILE A 132 -3.52 -11.96 -9.00
CA ILE A 132 -3.65 -12.16 -7.56
C ILE A 132 -3.52 -10.81 -6.89
N LEU A 133 -4.55 -10.36 -6.19
CA LEU A 133 -4.56 -9.09 -5.45
C LEU A 133 -4.55 -9.34 -3.95
N ILE A 134 -3.83 -8.50 -3.23
CA ILE A 134 -3.81 -8.53 -1.77
C ILE A 134 -4.90 -7.60 -1.24
N SER A 135 -5.96 -8.17 -0.69
CA SER A 135 -7.13 -7.40 -0.27
C SER A 135 -7.93 -8.11 0.83
N SER A 136 -8.54 -7.32 1.72
CA SER A 136 -9.60 -7.81 2.60
C SER A 136 -10.85 -8.16 1.80
N ARG A 137 -11.72 -9.00 2.35
CA ARG A 137 -12.94 -9.47 1.64
C ARG A 137 -13.84 -8.30 1.23
N GLU A 138 -13.94 -7.30 2.07
CA GLU A 138 -14.79 -6.11 1.88
C GLU A 138 -14.28 -5.22 0.74
N GLN A 139 -12.98 -5.23 0.48
CA GLN A 139 -12.33 -4.35 -0.49
C GLN A 139 -12.01 -5.01 -1.85
N GLN A 140 -12.32 -6.30 -2.01
CA GLN A 140 -12.00 -7.06 -3.23
C GLN A 140 -12.52 -6.39 -4.51
N ASN A 141 -13.77 -5.93 -4.50
CA ASN A 141 -14.37 -5.29 -5.67
C ASN A 141 -13.69 -3.97 -6.01
N VAL A 142 -13.36 -3.16 -5.01
CA VAL A 142 -12.72 -1.85 -5.19
C VAL A 142 -11.31 -2.02 -5.74
N GLU A 143 -10.52 -2.95 -5.17
CA GLU A 143 -9.17 -3.26 -5.65
C GLU A 143 -9.21 -3.83 -7.07
N GLN A 144 -10.11 -4.77 -7.35
CA GLN A 144 -10.30 -5.32 -8.70
C GLN A 144 -10.63 -4.21 -9.71
N ASP A 145 -11.57 -3.34 -9.41
CA ASP A 145 -11.97 -2.25 -10.30
C ASP A 145 -10.80 -1.30 -10.59
N TYR A 146 -10.00 -0.98 -9.59
CA TYR A 146 -8.83 -0.15 -9.77
C TYR A 146 -7.78 -0.82 -10.67
N TYR A 147 -7.40 -2.07 -10.38
CA TYR A 147 -6.41 -2.79 -11.19
C TYR A 147 -6.90 -3.03 -12.62
N LYS A 148 -8.20 -3.35 -12.79
CA LYS A 148 -8.79 -3.58 -14.10
C LYS A 148 -8.95 -2.30 -14.92
N ASN A 149 -9.59 -1.29 -14.35
CA ASN A 149 -10.04 -0.12 -15.10
C ASN A 149 -8.98 1.00 -15.17
N THR A 150 -8.13 1.13 -14.14
CA THR A 150 -7.11 2.19 -14.10
C THR A 150 -5.76 1.67 -14.57
N LEU A 151 -5.30 0.53 -14.08
CA LEU A 151 -4.00 -0.02 -14.44
C LEU A 151 -4.05 -0.89 -15.70
N GLY A 152 -5.24 -1.40 -16.05
CA GLY A 152 -5.45 -2.18 -17.27
C GLY A 152 -5.09 -3.65 -17.13
N PHE A 153 -4.91 -4.16 -15.90
CA PHE A 153 -4.80 -5.60 -15.66
C PHE A 153 -6.13 -6.26 -16.00
N GLY A 154 -6.13 -7.20 -16.93
CA GLY A 154 -7.34 -7.88 -17.38
C GLY A 154 -7.41 -9.31 -16.87
N GLY A 155 -8.38 -10.05 -17.41
CA GLY A 155 -8.57 -11.46 -17.06
C GLY A 155 -9.37 -11.66 -15.78
N SER A 156 -9.15 -12.81 -15.13
CA SER A 156 -9.76 -13.14 -13.84
C SER A 156 -8.91 -12.62 -12.69
N PHE A 157 -9.56 -12.41 -11.55
CA PHE A 157 -8.89 -11.97 -10.33
C PHE A 157 -9.01 -13.03 -9.25
N LEU A 158 -7.94 -13.20 -8.48
CA LEU A 158 -7.88 -14.01 -7.28
C LEU A 158 -7.44 -13.09 -6.13
N PHE A 159 -7.79 -13.44 -4.92
CA PHE A 159 -7.49 -12.62 -3.76
C PHE A 159 -6.74 -13.41 -2.71
N ALA A 160 -5.81 -12.75 -2.05
CA ALA A 160 -5.06 -13.23 -0.91
C ALA A 160 -5.11 -12.18 0.22
N GLU A 161 -5.05 -12.61 1.46
CA GLU A 161 -5.12 -11.70 2.61
C GLU A 161 -3.80 -10.97 2.88
N ASN A 162 -2.68 -11.58 2.45
CA ASN A 162 -1.33 -11.02 2.63
C ASN A 162 -0.38 -11.48 1.50
N LEU A 163 0.80 -10.86 1.45
CA LEU A 163 1.82 -11.15 0.43
C LEU A 163 2.31 -12.58 0.44
N GLU A 164 2.42 -13.20 1.61
CA GLU A 164 2.91 -14.57 1.73
C GLU A 164 1.93 -15.55 1.11
N GLU A 165 0.63 -15.42 1.41
CA GLU A 165 -0.42 -16.20 0.76
C GLU A 165 -0.45 -15.98 -0.75
N GLY A 166 -0.37 -14.72 -1.20
CA GLY A 166 -0.30 -14.38 -2.62
C GLY A 166 0.88 -15.06 -3.33
N ARG A 167 2.06 -15.09 -2.70
CA ARG A 167 3.24 -15.78 -3.24
C ARG A 167 3.10 -17.29 -3.25
N LEU A 168 2.46 -17.89 -2.27
CA LEU A 168 2.14 -19.32 -2.29
C LEU A 168 1.21 -19.66 -3.47
N MET A 169 0.23 -18.80 -3.77
CA MET A 169 -0.62 -18.96 -4.94
C MET A 169 0.18 -18.84 -6.25
N VAL A 170 1.15 -17.91 -6.33
CA VAL A 170 2.07 -17.78 -7.48
C VAL A 170 2.89 -19.05 -7.66
N VAL A 171 3.54 -19.55 -6.61
CA VAL A 171 4.32 -20.81 -6.66
C VAL A 171 3.48 -21.98 -7.09
N GLY A 172 2.22 -22.05 -6.64
CA GLY A 172 1.21 -23.05 -7.06
C GLY A 172 0.68 -22.86 -8.48
N GLY A 173 1.22 -21.92 -9.26
CA GLY A 173 0.85 -21.69 -10.67
C GLY A 173 -0.56 -21.11 -10.87
N ARG A 174 -1.15 -20.50 -9.82
CA ARG A 174 -2.53 -20.00 -9.88
C ARG A 174 -2.69 -18.67 -10.60
N GLY A 175 -1.59 -17.93 -10.83
CA GLY A 175 -1.60 -16.64 -11.49
C GLY A 175 -0.32 -15.88 -11.27
N PHE A 176 -0.38 -14.56 -11.41
CA PHE A 176 0.71 -13.65 -11.12
C PHE A 176 0.30 -12.65 -10.04
N LEU A 177 1.28 -12.16 -9.28
CA LEU A 177 1.11 -11.16 -8.23
C LEU A 177 1.75 -9.84 -8.70
N PRO A 178 0.99 -8.76 -8.91
CA PRO A 178 1.56 -7.43 -9.18
C PRO A 178 2.17 -6.87 -7.90
N ILE A 179 3.38 -6.33 -8.01
CA ILE A 179 4.09 -5.62 -6.94
C ILE A 179 4.77 -4.38 -7.48
N GLU A 180 5.10 -3.45 -6.61
CA GLU A 180 5.86 -2.24 -6.93
C GLU A 180 7.23 -2.25 -6.22
N SER A 181 8.26 -1.74 -6.93
CA SER A 181 9.61 -1.63 -6.38
C SER A 181 9.75 -0.38 -5.51
N ILE A 182 9.10 -0.40 -4.35
CA ILE A 182 9.24 0.67 -3.37
C ILE A 182 10.52 0.39 -2.58
N GLY A 183 11.62 1.09 -2.94
CA GLY A 183 12.94 0.81 -2.39
C GLY A 183 13.47 -0.57 -2.79
N THR A 184 14.31 -1.15 -1.94
CA THR A 184 14.95 -2.44 -2.17
C THR A 184 13.99 -3.60 -1.96
N LEU A 185 13.64 -4.28 -3.04
CA LEU A 185 12.78 -5.47 -2.95
C LEU A 185 13.56 -6.67 -2.40
N PRO A 186 13.06 -7.32 -1.33
CA PRO A 186 13.72 -8.52 -0.79
C PRO A 186 13.66 -9.67 -1.81
N PRO A 187 14.62 -10.61 -1.77
CA PRO A 187 14.57 -11.82 -2.57
C PRO A 187 13.28 -12.61 -2.34
N VAL A 188 12.72 -13.21 -3.38
CA VAL A 188 11.48 -14.01 -3.32
C VAL A 188 11.71 -15.53 -3.40
N GLY A 189 12.96 -15.96 -3.24
CA GLY A 189 13.34 -17.37 -3.37
C GLY A 189 13.44 -17.85 -4.83
N ALA A 190 13.84 -19.10 -5.00
CA ALA A 190 14.14 -19.68 -6.31
C ALA A 190 12.91 -20.05 -7.14
N SER A 191 11.71 -20.10 -6.52
CA SER A 191 10.47 -20.54 -7.17
C SER A 191 9.68 -19.42 -7.83
N ILE A 192 10.06 -18.16 -7.59
CA ILE A 192 9.37 -16.97 -8.12
C ILE A 192 10.38 -16.11 -8.88
N ARG A 193 9.94 -15.58 -10.02
CA ARG A 193 10.66 -14.57 -10.78
C ARG A 193 9.87 -13.28 -10.87
N ARG A 194 10.56 -12.15 -10.68
CA ARG A 194 10.01 -10.82 -10.86
C ARG A 194 10.39 -10.31 -12.24
N LEU A 195 9.41 -9.88 -12.99
CA LEU A 195 9.59 -9.28 -14.29
C LEU A 195 8.96 -7.89 -14.33
N PRO A 196 9.67 -6.89 -14.90
CA PRO A 196 9.06 -5.58 -15.16
C PRO A 196 7.79 -5.73 -16.00
N VAL A 197 6.71 -5.05 -15.61
CA VAL A 197 5.48 -5.00 -16.40
C VAL A 197 5.53 -3.81 -17.32
N CYS A 198 5.42 -4.07 -18.63
CA CYS A 198 5.52 -3.07 -19.66
C CYS A 198 4.20 -2.87 -20.43
N ARG A 199 4.01 -1.67 -20.94
CA ARG A 199 3.00 -1.31 -21.94
C ARG A 199 3.74 -0.77 -23.17
N GLY A 200 3.85 -1.59 -24.20
CA GLY A 200 4.78 -1.33 -25.31
C GLY A 200 6.23 -1.31 -24.80
N ASP A 201 6.99 -0.29 -25.19
CA ASP A 201 8.41 -0.17 -24.83
C ASP A 201 8.66 0.47 -23.45
N ARG A 202 7.60 0.76 -22.68
CA ARG A 202 7.72 1.48 -21.41
C ARG A 202 7.21 0.63 -20.25
N GLN A 203 8.02 0.52 -19.21
CA GLN A 203 7.58 -0.04 -17.94
C GLN A 203 6.48 0.83 -17.33
N ILE A 204 5.53 0.21 -16.65
CA ILE A 204 4.49 0.91 -15.89
C ILE A 204 5.09 1.39 -14.58
N PHE A 205 4.86 2.67 -14.25
CA PHE A 205 5.30 3.29 -13.01
C PHE A 205 4.12 3.77 -12.18
N ARG A 206 4.30 3.79 -10.87
CA ARG A 206 3.33 4.31 -9.90
C ARG A 206 4.04 5.24 -8.90
N ASN A 207 3.34 6.28 -8.49
CA ASN A 207 3.84 7.19 -7.47
C ASN A 207 3.44 6.69 -6.08
N TYR A 208 4.41 6.71 -5.16
CA TYR A 208 4.19 6.43 -3.75
C TYR A 208 4.43 7.68 -2.93
N CYS A 209 3.54 7.90 -1.97
CA CYS A 209 3.53 9.09 -1.12
C CYS A 209 3.30 8.70 0.34
N LEU A 210 3.73 9.58 1.22
CA LEU A 210 3.15 9.68 2.55
C LEU A 210 2.05 10.75 2.51
N PHE A 211 0.92 10.45 3.14
CA PHE A 211 -0.20 11.36 3.28
C PHE A 211 -0.54 11.53 4.75
N TRP A 212 -0.76 12.78 5.17
CA TRP A 212 -1.28 13.11 6.48
C TRP A 212 -2.15 14.36 6.39
N ASN A 213 -3.08 14.53 7.34
CA ASN A 213 -3.95 15.70 7.38
C ASN A 213 -3.12 16.95 7.73
N LYS A 214 -3.31 18.05 6.97
CA LYS A 214 -2.58 19.31 7.20
C LYS A 214 -2.86 19.91 8.57
N GLU A 215 -4.09 19.79 9.06
CA GLU A 215 -4.50 20.34 10.35
C GLU A 215 -3.96 19.56 11.54
N HIS A 216 -3.61 18.27 11.33
CA HIS A 216 -3.10 17.37 12.36
C HIS A 216 -1.62 17.02 12.16
N GLY A 217 -0.93 17.73 11.25
CA GLY A 217 0.50 17.58 11.06
C GLY A 217 1.27 17.96 12.32
N ASN A 218 2.28 17.18 12.68
CA ASN A 218 3.15 17.46 13.81
C ASN A 218 4.61 17.14 13.47
N TYR A 219 5.51 17.56 14.36
CA TYR A 219 6.95 17.36 14.21
C TYR A 219 7.35 15.91 13.95
N TYR A 220 6.77 14.95 14.67
CA TYR A 220 7.13 13.53 14.55
C TYR A 220 6.71 12.90 13.22
N ILE A 221 5.59 13.34 12.65
CA ILE A 221 5.16 12.92 11.31
C ILE A 221 6.17 13.39 10.26
N GLU A 222 6.60 14.65 10.33
CA GLU A 222 7.56 15.24 9.38
C GLU A 222 8.94 14.59 9.50
N GLU A 223 9.42 14.34 10.72
CA GLU A 223 10.68 13.63 10.96
C GLU A 223 10.65 12.21 10.42
N PHE A 224 9.57 11.46 10.68
CA PHE A 224 9.39 10.11 10.13
C PHE A 224 9.37 10.13 8.60
N ALA A 225 8.64 11.09 7.99
CA ALA A 225 8.58 11.25 6.54
C ALA A 225 9.96 11.56 5.95
N GLY A 226 10.73 12.41 6.60
CA GLY A 226 12.10 12.76 6.22
C GLY A 226 13.05 11.56 6.29
N LEU A 227 12.96 10.75 7.36
CA LEU A 227 13.75 9.51 7.52
C LEU A 227 13.43 8.50 6.42
N LEU A 228 12.15 8.20 6.22
CA LEU A 228 11.73 7.23 5.20
C LEU A 228 12.19 7.67 3.80
N LYS A 229 12.06 8.96 3.47
CA LYS A 229 12.51 9.50 2.18
C LYS A 229 14.02 9.36 1.99
N LYS A 230 14.81 9.59 3.03
CA LYS A 230 16.27 9.40 2.98
C LYS A 230 16.66 7.95 2.74
N LEU A 231 15.96 7.01 3.39
CA LEU A 231 16.22 5.58 3.24
C LEU A 231 15.89 5.08 1.83
N ILE A 232 14.74 5.50 1.29
CA ILE A 232 14.31 5.16 -0.07
C ILE A 232 15.24 5.72 -1.16
N ARG A 233 15.92 6.86 -0.91
CA ARG A 233 16.81 7.51 -1.88
C ARG A 233 18.27 7.11 -1.77
N ARG A 234 18.64 6.25 -0.84
CA ARG A 234 20.04 5.79 -0.63
C ARG A 234 20.53 4.77 -1.66
N GLU A 235 19.81 4.57 -2.80
CA GLU A 235 20.26 3.80 -3.96
C GLU A 235 20.94 4.67 -4.99
#